data_5202fa85bb68d4322c7d47e14fc110c1
#
_entry.id   5202fa85bb68d4322c7d47e14fc110c1
#
_cell.length_a   1.000
_cell.length_b   1.000
_cell.length_c   1.000
_cell.angle_alpha   90.00
_cell.angle_beta   90.00
_cell.angle_gamma   90.00
#
_symmetry.space_group_name_H-M   'P 1'
#
loop_
_entity.id
_entity.type
_entity.pdbx_description
1 polymer ?
#
loop_
_entity_poly.entity_id
_entity_poly.type
_entity_poly.pdbx_seq_one_letter_code
_entity_poly.pdbx_strand_id
1 'polypeptide(L)'
;YKKGQNIVQAGEVVTAQQLALLSNLGLLEDTQVDTGMYIGMAVLVLLMYAILLMYLYQFERNLLRQPKFILLLSVILLLQTALGLVLKQINIYLIPVQMATILIAMLLKHRLALTVNIISGVIAGILSTGNDGILTASMFHILLMSLFGGAAAVYLSRRSVRRSVLLYAGFGVAVVNFLTMLSAGVLTSTNMQSTFISAAYGAGGGLLSAVLAVGVMPLMENGFNLVTPQVLLELSMPTQPLLRLLQTEAPGTHQHSLMVANLAEAAADRVGADALLCRVGAYYHDVGKTRRPIFFKENQIDQPNPHDGMDPAVSAAIISAHVTDGMALA
;
A
#
# COMPACT_ATOMS: atom_id res chain seq x y z
N TYR A 1 -5.03 49.48 -25.66
CA TYR A 1 -5.67 49.42 -24.33
C TYR A 1 -4.64 49.74 -23.25
N LYS A 2 -5.05 50.48 -22.23
CA LYS A 2 -4.20 50.82 -21.09
C LYS A 2 -4.44 49.78 -19.95
N LYS A 3 -3.45 49.61 -19.09
CA LYS A 3 -3.58 48.73 -17.91
C LYS A 3 -4.77 49.19 -17.05
N GLY A 4 -5.73 48.29 -16.80
CA GLY A 4 -6.97 48.56 -16.04
C GLY A 4 -8.15 49.06 -16.89
N GLN A 5 -8.02 49.18 -18.22
CA GLN A 5 -9.12 49.51 -19.10
C GLN A 5 -9.99 48.30 -19.37
N ASN A 6 -11.33 48.45 -19.25
CA ASN A 6 -12.28 47.40 -19.60
C ASN A 6 -12.22 47.10 -21.11
N ILE A 7 -12.09 45.83 -21.46
CA ILE A 7 -12.03 45.36 -22.85
C ILE A 7 -13.47 45.12 -23.37
N VAL A 8 -14.33 44.59 -22.51
CA VAL A 8 -15.76 44.28 -22.78
C VAL A 8 -16.57 44.66 -21.55
N GLN A 9 -17.79 45.16 -21.70
CA GLN A 9 -18.73 45.42 -20.63
C GLN A 9 -19.86 44.37 -20.65
N ALA A 10 -20.45 44.09 -19.48
CA ALA A 10 -21.54 43.16 -19.38
C ALA A 10 -22.76 43.64 -20.22
N GLY A 11 -23.23 42.78 -21.13
CA GLY A 11 -24.34 43.10 -22.06
C GLY A 11 -23.92 43.70 -23.39
N GLU A 12 -22.61 43.94 -23.64
CA GLU A 12 -22.09 44.45 -24.92
C GLU A 12 -21.84 43.27 -25.90
N VAL A 13 -22.12 43.48 -27.19
CA VAL A 13 -21.81 42.50 -28.25
C VAL A 13 -20.29 42.55 -28.52
N VAL A 14 -19.60 41.44 -28.28
CA VAL A 14 -18.15 41.35 -28.45
C VAL A 14 -17.78 41.46 -29.93
N THR A 15 -16.91 42.42 -30.25
CA THR A 15 -16.39 42.61 -31.62
C THR A 15 -15.26 41.64 -31.92
N ALA A 16 -14.99 41.36 -33.22
CA ALA A 16 -13.90 40.48 -33.63
C ALA A 16 -12.51 40.94 -33.12
N GLN A 17 -12.32 42.27 -32.99
CA GLN A 17 -11.07 42.84 -32.46
C GLN A 17 -10.94 42.62 -30.94
N GLN A 18 -12.04 42.76 -30.20
CA GLN A 18 -12.07 42.45 -28.76
C GLN A 18 -11.85 40.94 -28.50
N LEU A 19 -12.45 40.09 -29.35
CA LEU A 19 -12.26 38.64 -29.28
C LEU A 19 -10.79 38.25 -29.52
N ALA A 20 -10.16 38.80 -30.56
CA ALA A 20 -8.75 38.56 -30.83
C ALA A 20 -7.83 39.08 -29.71
N LEU A 21 -8.17 40.22 -29.09
CA LEU A 21 -7.43 40.73 -27.94
C LEU A 21 -7.57 39.89 -26.71
N LEU A 22 -8.80 39.41 -26.39
CA LEU A 22 -9.05 38.51 -25.27
C LEU A 22 -8.35 37.17 -25.46
N SER A 23 -8.31 36.63 -26.70
CA SER A 23 -7.55 35.44 -27.06
C SER A 23 -6.05 35.62 -26.85
N ASN A 24 -5.47 36.73 -27.36
CA ASN A 24 -4.05 37.02 -27.20
C ASN A 24 -3.62 37.26 -25.71
N LEU A 25 -4.57 37.69 -24.88
CA LEU A 25 -4.35 37.88 -23.44
C LEU A 25 -4.62 36.60 -22.63
N GLY A 26 -5.00 35.50 -23.28
CA GLY A 26 -5.36 34.24 -22.61
C GLY A 26 -6.61 34.33 -21.72
N LEU A 27 -7.49 35.31 -21.96
CA LEU A 27 -8.72 35.55 -21.18
C LEU A 27 -9.97 34.88 -21.79
N LEU A 28 -9.84 34.24 -22.96
CA LEU A 28 -10.87 33.35 -23.51
C LEU A 28 -10.57 31.94 -23.04
N GLU A 29 -11.57 31.28 -22.48
CA GLU A 29 -11.50 29.81 -22.33
C GLU A 29 -11.41 29.21 -23.74
N ASP A 30 -10.22 28.74 -24.11
CA ASP A 30 -10.03 28.03 -25.36
C ASP A 30 -10.71 26.65 -25.20
N THR A 31 -11.90 26.52 -25.78
CA THR A 31 -12.67 25.28 -25.78
C THR A 31 -12.05 24.20 -26.68
N GLN A 32 -10.96 24.55 -27.38
CA GLN A 32 -10.21 23.56 -28.14
C GLN A 32 -9.36 22.71 -27.21
N VAL A 33 -9.64 21.42 -27.22
CA VAL A 33 -8.83 20.42 -26.52
C VAL A 33 -7.41 20.50 -27.04
N ASP A 34 -6.46 20.92 -26.19
CA ASP A 34 -5.05 20.93 -26.56
C ASP A 34 -4.54 19.48 -26.68
N THR A 35 -4.65 18.94 -27.90
CA THR A 35 -4.21 17.61 -28.26
C THR A 35 -2.72 17.39 -27.94
N GLY A 36 -1.89 18.44 -28.06
CA GLY A 36 -0.46 18.40 -27.73
C GLY A 36 -0.24 18.12 -26.23
N MET A 37 -1.02 18.77 -25.37
CA MET A 37 -0.99 18.58 -23.93
C MET A 37 -1.34 17.11 -23.56
N TYR A 38 -2.40 16.54 -24.14
CA TYR A 38 -2.80 15.14 -23.86
C TYR A 38 -1.78 14.13 -24.37
N ILE A 39 -1.20 14.36 -25.56
CA ILE A 39 -0.10 13.52 -26.09
C ILE A 39 1.11 13.60 -25.15
N GLY A 40 1.51 14.78 -24.71
CA GLY A 40 2.60 14.97 -23.77
C GLY A 40 2.39 14.24 -22.44
N MET A 41 1.16 14.33 -21.88
CA MET A 41 0.78 13.56 -20.67
C MET A 41 0.86 12.05 -20.90
N ALA A 42 0.34 11.56 -22.03
CA ALA A 42 0.37 10.14 -22.36
C ALA A 42 1.80 9.61 -22.48
N VAL A 43 2.68 10.36 -23.15
CA VAL A 43 4.11 10.01 -23.28
C VAL A 43 4.78 9.98 -21.89
N LEU A 44 4.51 10.96 -21.04
CA LEU A 44 5.07 11.01 -19.68
C LEU A 44 4.62 9.79 -18.85
N VAL A 45 3.34 9.45 -18.90
CA VAL A 45 2.80 8.28 -18.19
C VAL A 45 3.40 6.99 -18.72
N LEU A 46 3.51 6.82 -20.05
CA LEU A 46 4.16 5.66 -20.65
C LEU A 46 5.63 5.52 -20.25
N LEU A 47 6.35 6.63 -20.19
CA LEU A 47 7.75 6.67 -19.77
C LEU A 47 7.88 6.22 -18.30
N MET A 48 6.97 6.65 -17.43
CA MET A 48 6.94 6.23 -16.03
C MET A 48 6.65 4.74 -15.86
N TYR A 49 5.68 4.21 -16.62
CA TYR A 49 5.44 2.78 -16.63
C TYR A 49 6.62 1.99 -17.18
N ALA A 50 7.32 2.49 -18.20
CA ALA A 50 8.55 1.87 -18.73
C ALA A 50 9.65 1.82 -17.65
N ILE A 51 9.85 2.91 -16.89
CA ILE A 51 10.79 2.95 -15.76
C ILE A 51 10.40 1.94 -14.68
N LEU A 52 9.10 1.84 -14.34
CA LEU A 52 8.61 0.86 -13.38
C LEU A 52 8.88 -0.57 -13.83
N LEU A 53 8.58 -0.89 -15.10
CA LEU A 53 8.83 -2.20 -15.68
C LEU A 53 10.32 -2.53 -15.71
N MET A 54 11.16 -1.55 -16.06
CA MET A 54 12.62 -1.72 -16.06
C MET A 54 13.15 -1.97 -14.64
N TYR A 55 12.62 -1.24 -13.63
CA TYR A 55 12.95 -1.48 -12.23
C TYR A 55 12.55 -2.90 -11.79
N LEU A 56 11.32 -3.32 -12.08
CA LEU A 56 10.83 -4.66 -11.75
C LEU A 56 11.66 -5.75 -12.46
N TYR A 57 12.01 -5.56 -13.73
CA TYR A 57 12.85 -6.49 -14.48
C TYR A 57 14.24 -6.61 -13.89
N GLN A 58 14.85 -5.50 -13.47
CA GLN A 58 16.22 -5.49 -12.94
C GLN A 58 16.31 -6.01 -11.51
N PHE A 59 15.39 -5.59 -10.64
CA PHE A 59 15.50 -5.81 -9.20
C PHE A 59 14.49 -6.79 -8.63
N GLU A 60 13.32 -6.97 -9.26
CA GLU A 60 12.20 -7.71 -8.71
C GLU A 60 11.56 -8.66 -9.75
N ARG A 61 12.38 -9.44 -10.47
CA ARG A 61 11.91 -10.37 -11.51
C ARG A 61 10.86 -11.37 -11.02
N ASN A 62 10.93 -11.76 -9.74
CA ASN A 62 9.97 -12.68 -9.16
C ASN A 62 8.56 -12.08 -9.07
N LEU A 63 8.44 -10.77 -8.87
CA LEU A 63 7.16 -10.07 -8.90
C LEU A 63 6.58 -10.01 -10.33
N LEU A 64 7.44 -9.75 -11.32
CA LEU A 64 7.03 -9.75 -12.73
C LEU A 64 6.50 -11.10 -13.23
N ARG A 65 7.06 -12.21 -12.73
CA ARG A 65 6.64 -13.56 -13.13
C ARG A 65 5.28 -13.97 -12.60
N GLN A 66 4.77 -13.25 -11.62
CA GLN A 66 3.48 -13.55 -11.00
C GLN A 66 2.47 -12.45 -11.34
N PRO A 67 1.50 -12.70 -12.21
CA PRO A 67 0.55 -11.68 -12.69
C PRO A 67 -0.26 -11.04 -11.56
N LYS A 68 -0.46 -11.76 -10.43
CA LYS A 68 -1.15 -11.23 -9.26
C LYS A 68 -0.50 -9.95 -8.69
N PHE A 69 0.84 -9.85 -8.72
CA PHE A 69 1.52 -8.66 -8.18
C PHE A 69 1.43 -7.46 -9.13
N ILE A 70 1.44 -7.70 -10.44
CA ILE A 70 1.23 -6.65 -11.43
C ILE A 70 -0.20 -6.10 -11.29
N LEU A 71 -1.18 -7.00 -11.16
CA LEU A 71 -2.57 -6.64 -10.94
C LEU A 71 -2.75 -5.86 -9.64
N LEU A 72 -2.11 -6.31 -8.54
CA LEU A 72 -2.11 -5.61 -7.26
C LEU A 72 -1.59 -4.18 -7.39
N LEU A 73 -0.43 -3.98 -8.02
CA LEU A 73 0.15 -2.65 -8.25
C LEU A 73 -0.81 -1.77 -9.06
N SER A 74 -1.40 -2.31 -10.13
CA SER A 74 -2.36 -1.59 -10.96
C SER A 74 -3.61 -1.19 -10.18
N VAL A 75 -4.18 -2.10 -9.38
CA VAL A 75 -5.35 -1.82 -8.54
C VAL A 75 -5.06 -0.73 -7.52
N ILE A 76 -3.90 -0.78 -6.85
CA ILE A 76 -3.51 0.24 -5.87
C ILE A 76 -3.38 1.62 -6.53
N LEU A 77 -2.71 1.71 -7.68
CA LEU A 77 -2.54 2.98 -8.41
C LEU A 77 -3.86 3.52 -8.95
N LEU A 78 -4.72 2.66 -9.51
CA LEU A 78 -6.05 3.04 -9.96
C LEU A 78 -6.93 3.53 -8.82
N LEU A 79 -6.92 2.84 -7.68
CA LEU A 79 -7.66 3.24 -6.49
C LEU A 79 -7.20 4.60 -5.97
N GLN A 80 -5.88 4.81 -5.86
CA GLN A 80 -5.32 6.11 -5.47
C GLN A 80 -5.74 7.21 -6.44
N THR A 81 -5.68 6.96 -7.74
CA THR A 81 -6.08 7.92 -8.79
C THR A 81 -7.57 8.25 -8.68
N ALA A 82 -8.43 7.24 -8.51
CA ALA A 82 -9.86 7.43 -8.36
C ALA A 82 -10.21 8.26 -7.10
N LEU A 83 -9.59 7.94 -5.96
CA LEU A 83 -9.75 8.71 -4.72
C LEU A 83 -9.21 10.13 -4.87
N GLY A 84 -8.10 10.31 -5.59
CA GLY A 84 -7.53 11.62 -5.92
C GLY A 84 -8.50 12.47 -6.72
N LEU A 85 -9.18 11.90 -7.72
CA LEU A 85 -10.20 12.60 -8.53
C LEU A 85 -11.40 13.08 -7.70
N VAL A 86 -11.79 12.31 -6.68
CA VAL A 86 -12.87 12.69 -5.77
C VAL A 86 -12.40 13.79 -4.81
N LEU A 87 -11.27 13.59 -4.15
CA LEU A 87 -10.78 14.49 -3.11
C LEU A 87 -10.30 15.83 -3.64
N LYS A 88 -9.80 15.90 -4.89
CA LYS A 88 -9.43 17.16 -5.52
C LYS A 88 -10.60 18.14 -5.66
N GLN A 89 -11.84 17.66 -5.68
CA GLN A 89 -13.03 18.52 -5.72
C GLN A 89 -13.19 19.36 -4.44
N ILE A 90 -12.63 18.89 -3.32
CA ILE A 90 -12.61 19.62 -2.05
C ILE A 90 -11.36 20.50 -2.01
N ASN A 91 -10.19 19.91 -2.19
CA ASN A 91 -8.92 20.59 -2.28
C ASN A 91 -7.85 19.70 -2.93
N ILE A 92 -7.03 20.27 -3.83
CA ILE A 92 -5.99 19.54 -4.55
C ILE A 92 -4.93 18.92 -3.63
N TYR A 93 -4.65 19.52 -2.47
CA TYR A 93 -3.67 19.04 -1.51
C TYR A 93 -4.19 17.92 -0.61
N LEU A 94 -5.50 17.58 -0.70
CA LEU A 94 -6.07 16.39 -0.05
C LEU A 94 -5.87 15.10 -0.86
N ILE A 95 -5.35 15.18 -2.09
CA ILE A 95 -5.03 13.99 -2.89
C ILE A 95 -4.14 13.05 -2.06
N PRO A 96 -4.53 11.77 -1.85
CA PRO A 96 -3.82 10.86 -0.94
C PRO A 96 -2.56 10.28 -1.60
N VAL A 97 -1.57 11.13 -1.90
CA VAL A 97 -0.39 10.78 -2.70
C VAL A 97 0.42 9.65 -2.07
N GLN A 98 0.50 9.60 -0.73
CA GLN A 98 1.30 8.61 -0.01
C GLN A 98 0.56 7.27 0.23
N MET A 99 -0.74 7.15 -0.10
CA MET A 99 -1.52 5.94 0.14
C MET A 99 -0.94 4.72 -0.57
N ALA A 100 -0.68 4.81 -1.89
CA ALA A 100 -0.07 3.71 -2.64
C ALA A 100 1.34 3.38 -2.12
N THR A 101 2.11 4.40 -1.75
CA THR A 101 3.45 4.24 -1.19
C THR A 101 3.43 3.43 0.11
N ILE A 102 2.52 3.76 1.04
CA ILE A 102 2.35 3.02 2.30
C ILE A 102 1.91 1.59 2.03
N LEU A 103 0.88 1.39 1.19
CA LEU A 103 0.37 0.06 0.84
C LEU A 103 1.47 -0.82 0.24
N ILE A 104 2.23 -0.32 -0.73
CA ILE A 104 3.29 -1.10 -1.38
C ILE A 104 4.46 -1.36 -0.44
N ALA A 105 4.79 -0.42 0.45
CA ALA A 105 5.81 -0.63 1.46
C ALA A 105 5.45 -1.75 2.43
N MET A 106 4.17 -1.91 2.75
CA MET A 106 3.67 -2.91 3.69
C MET A 106 3.38 -4.26 3.04
N LEU A 107 2.79 -4.25 1.84
CA LEU A 107 2.35 -5.47 1.14
C LEU A 107 3.47 -6.14 0.35
N LEU A 108 4.46 -5.37 -0.11
CA LEU A 108 5.53 -5.85 -0.99
C LEU A 108 6.91 -5.50 -0.42
N LYS A 109 7.53 -4.44 -0.95
CA LYS A 109 8.90 -4.05 -0.59
C LYS A 109 9.08 -2.53 -0.50
N HIS A 110 9.82 -2.08 0.49
CA HIS A 110 10.09 -0.65 0.73
C HIS A 110 10.81 0.03 -0.44
N ARG A 111 11.74 -0.69 -1.13
CA ARG A 111 12.44 -0.14 -2.30
C ARG A 111 11.49 0.10 -3.47
N LEU A 112 10.57 -0.83 -3.71
CA LEU A 112 9.54 -0.70 -4.75
C LEU A 112 8.60 0.47 -4.41
N ALA A 113 8.25 0.64 -3.14
CA ALA A 113 7.40 1.74 -2.68
C ALA A 113 8.00 3.12 -3.01
N LEU A 114 9.32 3.30 -2.91
CA LEU A 114 9.97 4.56 -3.31
C LEU A 114 9.83 4.83 -4.82
N THR A 115 9.99 3.81 -5.66
CA THR A 115 9.81 3.95 -7.11
C THR A 115 8.38 4.31 -7.45
N VAL A 116 7.41 3.61 -6.84
CA VAL A 116 5.99 3.89 -7.03
C VAL A 116 5.60 5.26 -6.48
N ASN A 117 6.23 5.72 -5.41
CA ASN A 117 5.99 7.05 -4.87
C ASN A 117 6.26 8.17 -5.89
N ILE A 118 7.34 8.05 -6.67
CA ILE A 118 7.66 9.02 -7.73
C ILE A 118 6.54 9.02 -8.78
N ILE A 119 6.09 7.84 -9.20
CA ILE A 119 4.99 7.68 -10.17
C ILE A 119 3.70 8.27 -9.62
N SER A 120 3.34 7.94 -8.38
CA SER A 120 2.18 8.47 -7.67
C SER A 120 2.20 10.00 -7.58
N GLY A 121 3.37 10.57 -7.30
CA GLY A 121 3.57 12.01 -7.23
C GLY A 121 3.32 12.71 -8.56
N VAL A 122 3.82 12.14 -9.66
CA VAL A 122 3.59 12.71 -11.00
C VAL A 122 2.14 12.56 -11.42
N ILE A 123 1.51 11.41 -11.20
CA ILE A 123 0.08 11.21 -11.47
C ILE A 123 -0.75 12.23 -10.66
N ALA A 124 -0.48 12.39 -9.37
CA ALA A 124 -1.17 13.36 -8.53
C ALA A 124 -0.92 14.80 -8.97
N GLY A 125 0.31 15.11 -9.40
CA GLY A 125 0.66 16.39 -9.99
C GLY A 125 -0.15 16.69 -11.27
N ILE A 126 -0.26 15.74 -12.18
CA ILE A 126 -1.10 15.84 -13.37
C ILE A 126 -2.57 16.02 -13.00
N LEU A 127 -3.07 15.27 -12.00
CA LEU A 127 -4.45 15.41 -11.52
C LEU A 127 -4.74 16.79 -10.91
N SER A 128 -3.74 17.47 -10.36
CA SER A 128 -3.88 18.79 -9.74
C SER A 128 -3.97 19.92 -10.76
N THR A 129 -3.58 19.66 -12.00
CA THR A 129 -3.62 20.67 -13.07
C THR A 129 -5.06 20.95 -13.50
N GLY A 130 -5.36 22.21 -13.70
CA GLY A 130 -6.59 22.68 -14.31
C GLY A 130 -6.36 23.08 -15.79
N ASN A 131 -7.12 24.05 -16.26
CA ASN A 131 -6.99 24.59 -17.62
C ASN A 131 -5.73 25.46 -17.83
N ASP A 132 -5.01 25.79 -16.76
CA ASP A 132 -3.85 26.71 -16.79
C ASP A 132 -2.53 26.06 -17.28
N GLY A 133 -2.60 24.83 -17.82
CA GLY A 133 -1.43 24.07 -18.26
C GLY A 133 -0.84 23.14 -17.21
N ILE A 134 0.17 22.34 -17.60
CA ILE A 134 0.70 21.27 -16.74
C ILE A 134 1.69 21.81 -15.68
N LEU A 135 2.49 22.80 -16.03
CA LEU A 135 3.54 23.34 -15.15
C LEU A 135 2.98 24.45 -14.23
N THR A 136 2.20 24.06 -13.25
CA THR A 136 1.63 24.98 -12.26
C THR A 136 2.37 24.92 -10.93
N ALA A 137 2.25 25.97 -10.11
CA ALA A 137 2.78 25.97 -8.74
C ALA A 137 2.19 24.83 -7.91
N SER A 138 0.93 24.45 -8.13
CA SER A 138 0.27 23.33 -7.45
C SER A 138 0.92 22.00 -7.79
N MET A 139 1.27 21.73 -9.05
CA MET A 139 2.00 20.54 -9.44
C MET A 139 3.35 20.45 -8.73
N PHE A 140 4.11 21.55 -8.69
CA PHE A 140 5.39 21.62 -7.99
C PHE A 140 5.23 21.30 -6.50
N HIS A 141 4.23 21.87 -5.83
CA HIS A 141 3.93 21.61 -4.43
C HIS A 141 3.60 20.13 -4.17
N ILE A 142 2.79 19.51 -5.02
CA ILE A 142 2.41 18.09 -4.90
C ILE A 142 3.62 17.18 -5.14
N LEU A 143 4.48 17.51 -6.09
CA LEU A 143 5.72 16.75 -6.31
C LEU A 143 6.65 16.82 -5.10
N LEU A 144 6.80 17.99 -4.46
CA LEU A 144 7.58 18.12 -3.22
C LEU A 144 6.94 17.34 -2.07
N MET A 145 5.61 17.40 -1.90
CA MET A 145 4.89 16.59 -0.92
C MET A 145 5.07 15.10 -1.17
N SER A 146 5.03 14.65 -2.43
CA SER A 146 5.30 13.27 -2.80
C SER A 146 6.73 12.88 -2.42
N LEU A 147 7.71 13.68 -2.79
CA LEU A 147 9.12 13.40 -2.54
C LEU A 147 9.42 13.26 -1.05
N PHE A 148 9.13 14.27 -0.25
CA PHE A 148 9.47 14.29 1.17
C PHE A 148 8.50 13.47 2.01
N GLY A 149 7.19 13.63 1.80
CA GLY A 149 6.16 12.88 2.50
C GLY A 149 6.18 11.39 2.17
N GLY A 150 6.45 11.03 0.91
CA GLY A 150 6.59 9.63 0.49
C GLY A 150 7.86 8.97 1.05
N ALA A 151 8.99 9.67 1.08
CA ALA A 151 10.20 9.18 1.73
C ALA A 151 9.97 8.95 3.23
N ALA A 152 9.31 9.90 3.91
CA ALA A 152 8.90 9.76 5.30
C ALA A 152 7.95 8.58 5.50
N ALA A 153 6.96 8.41 4.62
CA ALA A 153 6.02 7.29 4.65
C ALA A 153 6.73 5.94 4.60
N VAL A 154 7.67 5.75 3.66
CA VAL A 154 8.45 4.51 3.55
C VAL A 154 9.33 4.29 4.78
N TYR A 155 10.02 5.33 5.25
CA TYR A 155 10.92 5.22 6.40
C TYR A 155 10.18 4.87 7.69
N LEU A 156 9.06 5.55 7.96
CA LEU A 156 8.27 5.34 9.16
C LEU A 156 7.50 4.01 9.13
N SER A 157 7.12 3.52 7.95
CA SER A 157 6.43 2.23 7.78
C SER A 157 7.36 1.03 7.94
N ARG A 158 8.69 1.18 7.75
CA ARG A 158 9.66 0.05 7.77
C ARG A 158 9.64 -0.80 9.05
N ARG A 159 9.33 -0.20 10.19
CA ARG A 159 9.31 -0.87 11.51
C ARG A 159 7.91 -1.25 11.98
N SER A 160 6.90 -1.04 11.15
CA SER A 160 5.51 -1.19 11.56
C SER A 160 5.03 -2.61 11.30
N VAL A 161 5.13 -3.47 12.32
CA VAL A 161 4.53 -4.82 12.28
C VAL A 161 3.04 -4.77 12.67
N ARG A 162 2.61 -3.72 13.38
CA ARG A 162 1.20 -3.56 13.83
C ARG A 162 0.52 -2.45 13.03
N ARG A 163 -0.74 -2.69 12.60
CA ARG A 163 -1.56 -1.70 11.87
C ARG A 163 -1.70 -0.36 12.60
N SER A 164 -1.81 -0.38 13.94
CA SER A 164 -1.91 0.84 14.74
C SER A 164 -0.68 1.75 14.61
N VAL A 165 0.51 1.19 14.41
CA VAL A 165 1.75 1.98 14.26
C VAL A 165 1.76 2.74 12.94
N LEU A 166 1.03 2.27 11.91
CA LEU A 166 0.87 2.97 10.63
C LEU A 166 0.13 4.31 10.78
N LEU A 167 -0.78 4.43 11.75
CA LEU A 167 -1.44 5.71 12.04
C LEU A 167 -0.46 6.74 12.60
N TYR A 168 0.49 6.30 13.44
CA TYR A 168 1.57 7.19 13.90
C TYR A 168 2.52 7.58 12.75
N ALA A 169 2.80 6.65 11.83
CA ALA A 169 3.53 6.98 10.61
C ALA A 169 2.78 8.01 9.77
N GLY A 170 1.44 7.89 9.67
CA GLY A 170 0.57 8.87 9.03
C GLY A 170 0.65 10.26 9.64
N PHE A 171 0.70 10.34 10.97
CA PHE A 171 0.93 11.61 11.65
C PHE A 171 2.30 12.22 11.31
N GLY A 172 3.36 11.39 11.30
CA GLY A 172 4.69 11.83 10.87
C GLY A 172 4.70 12.36 9.43
N VAL A 173 4.01 11.66 8.52
CA VAL A 173 3.84 12.12 7.12
C VAL A 173 3.08 13.45 7.07
N ALA A 174 2.03 13.62 7.87
CA ALA A 174 1.27 14.86 7.94
C ALA A 174 2.15 16.04 8.36
N VAL A 175 3.02 15.85 9.37
CA VAL A 175 3.99 16.88 9.80
C VAL A 175 4.97 17.21 8.68
N VAL A 176 5.51 16.21 8.00
CA VAL A 176 6.45 16.43 6.88
C VAL A 176 5.76 17.18 5.74
N ASN A 177 4.55 16.78 5.35
CA ASN A 177 3.76 17.46 4.32
C ASN A 177 3.48 18.91 4.70
N PHE A 178 3.09 19.17 5.97
CA PHE A 178 2.84 20.52 6.47
C PHE A 178 4.07 21.42 6.33
N LEU A 179 5.23 20.94 6.80
CA LEU A 179 6.49 21.68 6.72
C LEU A 179 6.94 21.90 5.26
N THR A 180 6.77 20.88 4.42
CA THR A 180 7.08 20.97 2.98
C THR A 180 6.24 22.03 2.30
N MET A 181 4.94 22.06 2.58
CA MET A 181 4.02 23.04 2.01
C MET A 181 4.28 24.45 2.50
N LEU A 182 4.62 24.63 3.78
CA LEU A 182 5.04 25.93 4.30
C LEU A 182 6.30 26.44 3.59
N SER A 183 7.32 25.59 3.47
CA SER A 183 8.56 25.93 2.77
C SER A 183 8.31 26.27 1.30
N ALA A 184 7.54 25.45 0.60
CA ALA A 184 7.21 25.67 -0.81
C ALA A 184 6.42 26.96 -1.02
N GLY A 185 5.45 27.27 -0.16
CA GLY A 185 4.67 28.50 -0.24
C GLY A 185 5.51 29.75 -0.01
N VAL A 186 6.47 29.71 0.92
CA VAL A 186 7.43 30.81 1.12
C VAL A 186 8.32 30.99 -0.10
N LEU A 187 8.83 29.91 -0.68
CA LEU A 187 9.68 29.95 -1.88
C LEU A 187 8.94 30.49 -3.11
N THR A 188 7.64 30.24 -3.23
CA THR A 188 6.81 30.74 -4.34
C THR A 188 6.20 32.10 -4.06
N SER A 189 6.59 32.78 -2.97
CA SER A 189 6.15 34.13 -2.58
C SER A 189 4.62 34.28 -2.53
N THR A 190 3.91 33.21 -2.08
CA THR A 190 2.46 33.21 -1.91
C THR A 190 2.06 33.93 -0.61
N ASN A 191 0.80 34.36 -0.50
CA ASN A 191 0.28 34.95 0.73
C ASN A 191 0.39 33.95 1.88
N MET A 192 0.92 34.36 3.03
CA MET A 192 1.12 33.51 4.21
C MET A 192 -0.17 32.83 4.69
N GLN A 193 -1.30 33.50 4.62
CA GLN A 193 -2.59 32.90 5.01
C GLN A 193 -2.98 31.76 4.08
N SER A 194 -2.87 31.94 2.75
CA SER A 194 -3.15 30.90 1.77
C SER A 194 -2.17 29.73 1.88
N THR A 195 -0.90 30.02 2.16
CA THR A 195 0.15 29.02 2.40
C THR A 195 -0.19 28.14 3.60
N PHE A 196 -0.62 28.75 4.72
CA PHE A 196 -0.98 28.02 5.93
C PHE A 196 -2.19 27.11 5.71
N ILE A 197 -3.21 27.58 5.00
CA ILE A 197 -4.39 26.80 4.62
C ILE A 197 -3.98 25.62 3.72
N SER A 198 -3.16 25.85 2.71
CA SER A 198 -2.65 24.81 1.82
C SER A 198 -1.80 23.76 2.57
N ALA A 199 -0.97 24.21 3.51
CA ALA A 199 -0.17 23.33 4.38
C ALA A 199 -1.05 22.46 5.29
N ALA A 200 -2.13 23.02 5.83
CA ALA A 200 -3.10 22.25 6.63
C ALA A 200 -3.81 21.17 5.79
N TYR A 201 -4.21 21.50 4.55
CA TYR A 201 -4.75 20.50 3.61
C TYR A 201 -3.72 19.43 3.25
N GLY A 202 -2.46 19.81 3.01
CA GLY A 202 -1.37 18.87 2.74
C GLY A 202 -1.12 17.91 3.90
N ALA A 203 -1.16 18.41 5.14
CA ALA A 203 -1.10 17.57 6.34
C ALA A 203 -2.30 16.62 6.42
N GLY A 204 -3.51 17.14 6.15
CA GLY A 204 -4.74 16.34 6.06
C GLY A 204 -4.63 15.22 5.02
N GLY A 205 -4.09 15.52 3.82
CA GLY A 205 -3.83 14.54 2.76
C GLY A 205 -2.88 13.43 3.18
N GLY A 206 -1.81 13.78 3.95
CA GLY A 206 -0.87 12.81 4.50
C GLY A 206 -1.51 11.88 5.53
N LEU A 207 -2.28 12.43 6.48
CA LEU A 207 -3.00 11.63 7.47
C LEU A 207 -4.06 10.75 6.80
N LEU A 208 -4.84 11.30 5.86
CA LEU A 208 -5.86 10.58 5.10
C LEU A 208 -5.24 9.44 4.30
N SER A 209 -4.05 9.64 3.72
CA SER A 209 -3.30 8.59 3.01
C SER A 209 -3.03 7.38 3.90
N ALA A 210 -2.63 7.59 5.16
CA ALA A 210 -2.37 6.50 6.10
C ALA A 210 -3.67 5.81 6.54
N VAL A 211 -4.74 6.57 6.83
CA VAL A 211 -6.04 6.02 7.20
C VAL A 211 -6.61 5.15 6.08
N LEU A 212 -6.57 5.65 4.84
CA LEU A 212 -7.02 4.90 3.66
C LEU A 212 -6.14 3.66 3.42
N ALA A 213 -4.82 3.76 3.57
CA ALA A 213 -3.92 2.63 3.42
C ALA A 213 -4.24 1.52 4.45
N VAL A 214 -4.43 1.88 5.72
CA VAL A 214 -4.81 0.91 6.78
C VAL A 214 -6.17 0.27 6.50
N GLY A 215 -7.15 1.05 6.03
CA GLY A 215 -8.48 0.54 5.70
C GLY A 215 -8.51 -0.39 4.48
N VAL A 216 -7.70 -0.09 3.46
CA VAL A 216 -7.64 -0.85 2.20
C VAL A 216 -6.74 -2.10 2.33
N MET A 217 -5.74 -2.07 3.23
CA MET A 217 -4.77 -3.16 3.38
C MET A 217 -5.41 -4.55 3.54
N PRO A 218 -6.40 -4.79 4.43
CA PRO A 218 -7.02 -6.11 4.58
C PRO A 218 -7.71 -6.59 3.31
N LEU A 219 -8.30 -5.67 2.53
CA LEU A 219 -8.94 -6.01 1.25
C LEU A 219 -7.90 -6.49 0.23
N MET A 220 -6.72 -5.87 0.20
CA MET A 220 -5.62 -6.30 -0.66
C MET A 220 -5.01 -7.63 -0.18
N GLU A 221 -4.79 -7.79 1.12
CA GLU A 221 -4.29 -9.03 1.72
C GLU A 221 -5.18 -10.23 1.36
N ASN A 222 -6.48 -10.11 1.59
CA ASN A 222 -7.45 -11.17 1.31
C ASN A 222 -7.67 -11.39 -0.20
N GLY A 223 -7.85 -10.30 -0.97
CA GLY A 223 -8.13 -10.40 -2.40
C GLY A 223 -6.99 -10.99 -3.24
N PHE A 224 -5.75 -10.82 -2.79
CA PHE A 224 -4.56 -11.32 -3.48
C PHE A 224 -3.87 -12.48 -2.75
N ASN A 225 -4.43 -12.98 -1.66
CA ASN A 225 -3.85 -14.02 -0.80
C ASN A 225 -2.37 -13.70 -0.46
N LEU A 226 -2.16 -12.53 0.17
CA LEU A 226 -0.82 -12.06 0.52
C LEU A 226 -0.50 -12.48 1.96
N VAL A 227 0.67 -13.10 2.13
CA VAL A 227 1.20 -13.43 3.46
C VAL A 227 2.07 -12.27 3.93
N THR A 228 1.45 -11.33 4.64
CA THR A 228 2.15 -10.19 5.25
C THR A 228 2.53 -10.50 6.70
N PRO A 229 3.47 -9.75 7.31
CA PRO A 229 3.77 -9.90 8.74
C PRO A 229 2.55 -9.69 9.63
N GLN A 230 1.59 -8.86 9.22
CA GLN A 230 0.33 -8.65 9.93
C GLN A 230 -0.56 -9.90 9.90
N VAL A 231 -0.71 -10.52 8.72
CA VAL A 231 -1.45 -11.78 8.57
C VAL A 231 -0.79 -12.90 9.39
N LEU A 232 0.54 -12.98 9.37
CA LEU A 232 1.27 -13.96 10.20
C LEU A 232 1.04 -13.74 11.69
N LEU A 233 1.02 -12.48 12.17
CA LEU A 233 0.68 -12.19 13.56
C LEU A 233 -0.76 -12.59 13.90
N GLU A 234 -1.71 -12.33 13.02
CA GLU A 234 -3.10 -12.75 13.19
C GLU A 234 -3.21 -14.28 13.25
N LEU A 235 -2.50 -15.00 12.36
CA LEU A 235 -2.45 -16.46 12.37
C LEU A 235 -1.76 -17.03 13.63
N SER A 236 -0.87 -16.29 14.27
CA SER A 236 -0.20 -16.71 15.49
C SER A 236 -1.07 -16.60 16.76
N MET A 237 -2.25 -15.99 16.66
CA MET A 237 -3.13 -15.81 17.82
C MET A 237 -3.76 -17.12 18.27
N PRO A 238 -3.75 -17.45 19.57
CA PRO A 238 -4.36 -18.68 20.09
C PRO A 238 -5.88 -18.79 19.84
N THR A 239 -6.51 -17.67 19.49
CA THR A 239 -7.93 -17.59 19.14
C THR A 239 -8.25 -18.09 17.74
N GLN A 240 -7.24 -18.35 16.91
CA GLN A 240 -7.42 -18.88 15.56
C GLN A 240 -8.10 -20.27 15.61
N PRO A 241 -9.11 -20.51 14.74
CA PRO A 241 -9.93 -21.71 14.82
C PRO A 241 -9.12 -23.01 14.83
N LEU A 242 -8.13 -23.15 13.94
CA LEU A 242 -7.30 -24.35 13.85
C LEU A 242 -6.36 -24.53 15.06
N LEU A 243 -5.79 -23.44 15.60
CA LEU A 243 -4.97 -23.52 16.80
C LEU A 243 -5.81 -23.88 18.03
N ARG A 244 -7.03 -23.34 18.10
CA ARG A 244 -7.98 -23.72 19.15
C ARG A 244 -8.41 -25.16 19.03
N LEU A 245 -8.68 -25.66 17.80
CA LEU A 245 -8.96 -27.06 17.54
C LEU A 245 -7.79 -27.96 17.99
N LEU A 246 -6.55 -27.58 17.61
CA LEU A 246 -5.35 -28.31 18.01
C LEU A 246 -5.19 -28.35 19.53
N GLN A 247 -5.49 -27.26 20.24
CA GLN A 247 -5.41 -27.17 21.68
C GLN A 247 -6.44 -28.07 22.38
N THR A 248 -7.66 -28.22 21.83
CA THR A 248 -8.75 -29.01 22.44
C THR A 248 -8.67 -30.48 22.10
N GLU A 249 -8.40 -30.84 20.84
CA GLU A 249 -8.45 -32.22 20.34
C GLU A 249 -7.09 -32.94 20.49
N ALA A 250 -5.97 -32.21 20.39
CA ALA A 250 -4.63 -32.78 20.43
C ALA A 250 -3.68 -31.92 21.31
N PRO A 251 -3.92 -31.85 22.64
CA PRO A 251 -3.19 -30.94 23.53
C PRO A 251 -1.67 -31.24 23.60
N GLY A 252 -1.27 -32.50 23.49
CA GLY A 252 0.15 -32.88 23.42
C GLY A 252 0.82 -32.37 22.16
N THR A 253 0.17 -32.48 21.00
CA THR A 253 0.65 -31.92 19.74
C THR A 253 0.70 -30.39 19.79
N HIS A 254 -0.31 -29.76 20.40
CA HIS A 254 -0.28 -28.30 20.60
C HIS A 254 0.93 -27.85 21.39
N GLN A 255 1.23 -28.52 22.53
CA GLN A 255 2.40 -28.20 23.35
C GLN A 255 3.73 -28.45 22.60
N HIS A 256 3.80 -29.55 21.84
CA HIS A 256 4.93 -29.82 20.95
C HIS A 256 5.13 -28.70 19.93
N SER A 257 4.06 -28.28 19.25
CA SER A 257 4.11 -27.21 18.24
C SER A 257 4.57 -25.87 18.81
N LEU A 258 4.18 -25.54 20.06
CA LEU A 258 4.69 -24.35 20.75
C LEU A 258 6.20 -24.40 20.99
N MET A 259 6.72 -25.55 21.43
CA MET A 259 8.16 -25.72 21.67
C MET A 259 8.96 -25.66 20.36
N VAL A 260 8.49 -26.35 19.32
CA VAL A 260 9.11 -26.32 17.98
C VAL A 260 9.10 -24.90 17.42
N ALA A 261 7.99 -24.16 17.58
CA ALA A 261 7.88 -22.79 17.12
C ALA A 261 8.92 -21.84 17.76
N ASN A 262 9.14 -21.97 19.09
CA ASN A 262 10.14 -21.17 19.79
C ASN A 262 11.57 -21.48 19.31
N LEU A 263 11.88 -22.77 19.08
CA LEU A 263 13.18 -23.18 18.56
C LEU A 263 13.39 -22.75 17.12
N ALA A 264 12.37 -22.92 16.26
CA ALA A 264 12.42 -22.52 14.85
C ALA A 264 12.59 -21.01 14.68
N GLU A 265 11.85 -20.22 15.48
CA GLU A 265 11.99 -18.75 15.50
C GLU A 265 13.43 -18.33 15.87
N ALA A 266 13.96 -18.89 16.97
CA ALA A 266 15.31 -18.56 17.42
C ALA A 266 16.40 -19.00 16.41
N ALA A 267 16.22 -20.14 15.76
CA ALA A 267 17.12 -20.62 14.72
C ALA A 267 17.05 -19.73 13.47
N ALA A 268 15.85 -19.38 13.01
CA ALA A 268 15.63 -18.53 11.85
C ALA A 268 16.23 -17.13 12.05
N ASP A 269 16.08 -16.53 13.23
CA ASP A 269 16.66 -15.24 13.58
C ASP A 269 18.20 -15.27 13.50
N ARG A 270 18.82 -16.36 13.97
CA ARG A 270 20.27 -16.53 13.93
C ARG A 270 20.86 -16.65 12.51
N VAL A 271 20.12 -17.22 11.58
CA VAL A 271 20.57 -17.36 10.17
C VAL A 271 20.04 -16.25 9.27
N GLY A 272 19.30 -15.26 9.81
CA GLY A 272 18.72 -14.16 9.04
C GLY A 272 17.57 -14.58 8.14
N ALA A 273 16.86 -15.68 8.47
CA ALA A 273 15.63 -16.10 7.81
C ALA A 273 14.40 -15.39 8.40
N ASP A 274 13.21 -15.62 7.81
CA ASP A 274 11.95 -15.06 8.33
C ASP A 274 11.52 -15.83 9.60
N ALA A 275 11.89 -15.29 10.76
CA ALA A 275 11.63 -15.88 12.07
C ALA A 275 10.11 -15.99 12.36
N LEU A 276 9.33 -14.98 11.99
CA LEU A 276 7.87 -14.99 12.20
C LEU A 276 7.18 -16.06 11.34
N LEU A 277 7.57 -16.18 10.08
CA LEU A 277 7.05 -17.23 9.19
C LEU A 277 7.40 -18.62 9.71
N CYS A 278 8.64 -18.85 10.17
CA CYS A 278 9.06 -20.12 10.74
C CYS A 278 8.25 -20.46 12.00
N ARG A 279 8.03 -19.48 12.88
CA ARG A 279 7.21 -19.65 14.08
C ARG A 279 5.77 -20.05 13.77
N VAL A 280 5.13 -19.28 12.87
CA VAL A 280 3.73 -19.56 12.49
C VAL A 280 3.62 -20.89 11.76
N GLY A 281 4.53 -21.19 10.84
CA GLY A 281 4.58 -22.49 10.16
C GLY A 281 4.67 -23.65 11.16
N ALA A 282 5.50 -23.50 12.20
CA ALA A 282 5.62 -24.50 13.26
C ALA A 282 4.35 -24.66 14.12
N TYR A 283 3.55 -23.60 14.30
CA TYR A 283 2.26 -23.76 15.01
C TYR A 283 1.29 -24.66 14.26
N TYR A 284 1.29 -24.65 12.93
CA TYR A 284 0.34 -25.34 12.07
C TYR A 284 0.86 -26.66 11.49
N HIS A 285 2.17 -26.97 11.59
CA HIS A 285 2.77 -28.09 10.84
C HIS A 285 2.12 -29.45 11.14
N ASP A 286 1.59 -29.62 12.33
CA ASP A 286 1.01 -30.86 12.85
C ASP A 286 -0.52 -30.79 13.05
N VAL A 287 -1.20 -29.79 12.49
CA VAL A 287 -2.64 -29.57 12.70
C VAL A 287 -3.47 -30.77 12.24
N GLY A 288 -3.01 -31.55 11.25
CA GLY A 288 -3.71 -32.75 10.76
C GLY A 288 -3.78 -33.87 11.75
N LYS A 289 -2.96 -33.90 12.80
CA LYS A 289 -3.05 -34.86 13.91
C LYS A 289 -4.37 -34.76 14.69
N THR A 290 -5.07 -33.64 14.59
CA THR A 290 -6.41 -33.44 15.19
C THR A 290 -7.46 -34.40 14.63
N ARG A 291 -7.26 -34.97 13.43
CA ARG A 291 -8.17 -36.00 12.86
C ARG A 291 -8.14 -37.30 13.62
N ARG A 292 -6.97 -37.70 14.14
CA ARG A 292 -6.77 -39.00 14.84
C ARG A 292 -5.75 -38.83 15.96
N PRO A 293 -6.04 -38.04 17.02
CA PRO A 293 -5.04 -37.64 18.01
C PRO A 293 -4.42 -38.84 18.77
N ILE A 294 -5.22 -39.87 19.07
CA ILE A 294 -4.81 -41.06 19.84
C ILE A 294 -3.68 -41.86 19.17
N PHE A 295 -3.51 -41.76 17.85
CA PHE A 295 -2.42 -42.41 17.11
C PHE A 295 -1.07 -41.72 17.25
N PHE A 296 -1.01 -40.58 17.91
CA PHE A 296 0.23 -39.83 18.14
C PHE A 296 0.60 -39.85 19.63
N LYS A 297 1.79 -40.36 19.94
CA LYS A 297 2.23 -40.69 21.29
C LYS A 297 2.10 -39.53 22.27
N GLU A 298 2.35 -38.34 21.84
CA GLU A 298 2.24 -37.11 22.65
C GLU A 298 0.82 -36.79 23.14
N ASN A 299 -0.20 -37.40 22.51
CA ASN A 299 -1.61 -37.24 22.91
C ASN A 299 -2.16 -38.47 23.65
N GLN A 300 -1.36 -39.56 23.83
CA GLN A 300 -1.78 -40.75 24.54
C GLN A 300 -1.61 -40.52 26.06
N ILE A 301 -2.72 -40.41 26.77
CA ILE A 301 -2.75 -40.28 28.24
C ILE A 301 -3.28 -41.57 28.80
N ASP A 302 -2.43 -42.37 29.47
CA ASP A 302 -2.75 -43.62 30.17
C ASP A 302 -3.54 -44.66 29.34
N GLN A 303 -3.36 -44.64 28.01
CA GLN A 303 -3.98 -45.60 27.09
C GLN A 303 -2.92 -46.44 26.38
N PRO A 304 -3.23 -47.72 26.05
CA PRO A 304 -2.34 -48.55 25.26
C PRO A 304 -2.15 -47.94 23.87
N ASN A 305 -0.91 -48.07 23.33
CA ASN A 305 -0.61 -47.54 22.03
C ASN A 305 -1.39 -48.28 20.92
N PRO A 306 -2.27 -47.63 20.14
CA PRO A 306 -3.03 -48.29 19.09
C PRO A 306 -2.15 -48.95 18.01
N HIS A 307 -0.90 -48.54 17.87
CA HIS A 307 0.03 -49.10 16.89
C HIS A 307 0.57 -50.48 17.27
N ASP A 308 0.53 -50.87 18.54
CA ASP A 308 1.15 -52.11 19.03
C ASP A 308 0.50 -53.38 18.43
N GLY A 309 -0.77 -53.31 18.04
CA GLY A 309 -1.52 -54.41 17.44
C GLY A 309 -1.80 -54.24 15.94
N MET A 310 -1.21 -53.24 15.25
CA MET A 310 -1.51 -52.94 13.88
C MET A 310 -0.48 -53.50 12.90
N ASP A 311 -0.94 -53.76 11.66
CA ASP A 311 -0.01 -54.00 10.55
C ASP A 311 0.90 -52.77 10.34
N PRO A 312 2.23 -52.93 10.19
CA PRO A 312 3.17 -51.83 10.04
C PRO A 312 2.86 -50.91 8.88
N ALA A 313 2.34 -51.42 7.75
CA ALA A 313 1.98 -50.59 6.60
C ALA A 313 0.77 -49.71 6.90
N VAL A 314 -0.22 -50.23 7.61
CA VAL A 314 -1.41 -49.46 8.06
C VAL A 314 -0.99 -48.39 9.08
N SER A 315 -0.14 -48.76 10.04
CA SER A 315 0.42 -47.82 11.02
C SER A 315 1.17 -46.65 10.35
N ALA A 316 2.05 -46.97 9.42
CA ALA A 316 2.80 -45.95 8.66
C ALA A 316 1.87 -45.03 7.82
N ALA A 317 0.83 -45.63 7.21
CA ALA A 317 -0.15 -44.83 6.43
C ALA A 317 -0.93 -43.85 7.32
N ILE A 318 -1.34 -44.26 8.52
CA ILE A 318 -2.05 -43.39 9.48
C ILE A 318 -1.14 -42.24 9.91
N ILE A 319 0.13 -42.54 10.26
CA ILE A 319 1.08 -41.51 10.66
C ILE A 319 1.32 -40.54 9.53
N SER A 320 1.55 -41.00 8.29
CA SER A 320 1.84 -40.16 7.15
C SER A 320 0.62 -39.31 6.72
N ALA A 321 -0.60 -39.79 6.95
CA ALA A 321 -1.82 -39.12 6.54
C ALA A 321 -2.04 -37.76 7.23
N HIS A 322 -1.39 -37.50 8.40
CA HIS A 322 -1.55 -36.21 9.09
C HIS A 322 -1.10 -34.99 8.22
N VAL A 323 -0.13 -35.22 7.31
CA VAL A 323 0.34 -34.13 6.42
C VAL A 323 -0.75 -33.73 5.44
N THR A 324 -1.37 -34.72 4.76
CA THR A 324 -2.47 -34.48 3.81
C THR A 324 -3.73 -33.98 4.52
N ASP A 325 -4.05 -34.56 5.70
CA ASP A 325 -5.14 -34.11 6.54
C ASP A 325 -4.95 -32.66 7.01
N GLY A 326 -3.72 -32.29 7.38
CA GLY A 326 -3.36 -30.92 7.76
C GLY A 326 -3.51 -29.92 6.62
N MET A 327 -3.04 -30.27 5.42
CA MET A 327 -3.22 -29.42 4.23
C MET A 327 -4.70 -29.24 3.83
N ALA A 328 -5.55 -30.24 4.10
CA ALA A 328 -6.98 -30.15 3.83
C ALA A 328 -7.75 -29.32 4.88
N LEU A 329 -7.19 -29.16 6.09
CA LEU A 329 -7.76 -28.36 7.17
C LEU A 329 -7.36 -26.88 7.07
N ALA A 330 -6.15 -26.59 6.56
CA ALA A 330 -5.58 -25.25 6.43
C ALA A 330 -6.04 -24.58 5.14
#